data_5a5a4835a183279ebf1095f1367067a8
#
_entry.id   5a5a4835a183279ebf1095f1367067a8
#
_cell.length_a   1.000
_cell.length_b   1.000
_cell.length_c   1.000
_cell.angle_alpha   90.00
_cell.angle_beta   90.00
_cell.angle_gamma   90.00
#
_symmetry.space_group_name_H-M   'P 1'
#
loop_
_entity.id
_entity.type
_entity.pdbx_description
1 polymer ?
#
loop_
_entity_poly.entity_id
_entity_poly.type
_entity_poly.pdbx_seq_one_letter_code
_entity_poly.pdbx_strand_id
1 'polypeptide(L)'
;TNNVVTKSIPLTTKIANTPTTMSMKFKTDQYGSELSWEVQEEVSGTVVASGGPYTNLAASGTSVQPTVTFAANPNMCYKTVINDSYGDGYNAGYGVGGYTITSGAANVYTKSSAFTNQDISLWKTANVTGVNEVNSAISNISVYPSPAKNAASLLLDLVQNENVTITVLNTVGAVVYNESLSNLSAGNHVVNFNTENWASGMYNINISTNNGTTNRKLVIAK
;
A
#
# COMPACT_ATOMS: atom_id res chain seq x y z
N THR A 1 0.99 36.87 -3.45
CA THR A 1 -0.21 36.05 -3.66
C THR A 1 0.15 34.61 -3.39
N ASN A 2 -0.34 34.08 -2.26
CA ASN A 2 -0.12 32.72 -1.83
C ASN A 2 -0.94 31.79 -2.75
N ASN A 3 -0.29 31.17 -3.71
CA ASN A 3 -0.92 30.20 -4.57
C ASN A 3 -0.95 28.82 -3.86
N VAL A 4 -1.95 28.62 -3.01
CA VAL A 4 -2.19 27.31 -2.39
C VAL A 4 -2.76 26.39 -3.46
N VAL A 5 -1.90 25.63 -4.11
CA VAL A 5 -2.31 24.54 -4.99
C VAL A 5 -2.75 23.37 -4.09
N THR A 6 -4.04 23.26 -3.83
CA THR A 6 -4.64 22.06 -3.25
C THR A 6 -4.60 20.94 -4.30
N LYS A 7 -3.52 20.18 -4.29
CA LYS A 7 -3.39 18.98 -5.12
C LYS A 7 -3.79 17.79 -4.26
N SER A 8 -4.79 17.02 -4.70
CA SER A 8 -5.12 15.76 -4.03
C SER A 8 -3.91 14.83 -4.06
N ILE A 9 -3.49 14.38 -2.90
CA ILE A 9 -2.39 13.42 -2.77
C ILE A 9 -2.95 12.05 -3.10
N PRO A 10 -2.54 11.40 -4.20
CA PRO A 10 -2.95 10.02 -4.43
C PRO A 10 -2.37 9.15 -3.32
N LEU A 11 -3.24 8.46 -2.59
CA LEU A 11 -2.84 7.50 -1.57
C LEU A 11 -2.34 6.24 -2.30
N THR A 12 -1.05 6.19 -2.57
CA THR A 12 -0.45 5.15 -3.37
C THR A 12 0.47 4.28 -2.54
N THR A 13 0.10 3.05 -2.39
CA THR A 13 0.91 1.91 -1.96
C THR A 13 1.02 1.68 -0.46
N LYS A 14 0.50 0.53 -0.04
CA LYS A 14 0.76 -0.06 1.26
C LYS A 14 2.22 -0.50 1.30
N ILE A 15 3.02 0.10 2.18
CA ILE A 15 4.34 -0.43 2.52
C ILE A 15 4.28 -1.01 3.93
N ALA A 16 5.14 -1.99 4.22
CA ALA A 16 5.25 -2.61 5.54
C ALA A 16 5.53 -1.57 6.64
N ASN A 17 5.33 -1.95 7.91
CA ASN A 17 5.60 -1.09 9.08
C ASN A 17 7.09 -0.78 9.30
N THR A 18 7.97 -1.32 8.48
CA THR A 18 9.40 -1.04 8.45
C THR A 18 9.74 -0.22 7.21
N PRO A 19 10.83 0.56 7.22
CA PRO A 19 11.31 1.24 6.03
C PRO A 19 11.43 0.25 4.88
N THR A 20 10.93 0.62 3.71
CA THR A 20 11.00 -0.22 2.51
C THR A 20 11.89 0.42 1.47
N THR A 21 12.53 -0.42 0.66
CA THR A 21 13.34 0.05 -0.46
C THR A 21 12.42 0.50 -1.59
N MET A 22 12.56 1.76 -1.95
CA MET A 22 11.92 2.39 -3.09
C MET A 22 12.92 2.55 -4.22
N SER A 23 12.43 2.66 -5.44
CA SER A 23 13.27 2.88 -6.61
C SER A 23 12.71 4.02 -7.46
N MET A 24 13.57 4.97 -7.80
CA MET A 24 13.31 6.03 -8.75
C MET A 24 13.90 5.67 -10.11
N LYS A 25 13.05 5.57 -11.13
CA LYS A 25 13.44 5.43 -12.54
C LYS A 25 13.14 6.75 -13.22
N PHE A 26 14.17 7.46 -13.65
CA PHE A 26 14.08 8.75 -14.29
C PHE A 26 14.44 8.66 -15.77
N LYS A 27 13.72 9.41 -16.58
CA LYS A 27 14.02 9.56 -18.03
C LYS A 27 14.12 11.05 -18.34
N THR A 28 15.17 11.42 -19.05
CA THR A 28 15.29 12.76 -19.61
C THR A 28 14.92 12.73 -21.10
N ASP A 29 14.60 13.89 -21.62
CA ASP A 29 14.66 14.15 -23.08
C ASP A 29 16.12 14.35 -23.52
N GLN A 30 16.34 15.07 -24.64
CA GLN A 30 17.65 15.34 -25.19
C GLN A 30 18.55 16.11 -24.23
N TYR A 31 17.99 17.06 -23.46
CA TYR A 31 18.74 18.04 -22.65
C TYR A 31 18.83 17.64 -21.18
N GLY A 32 19.35 16.46 -20.93
CA GLY A 32 19.52 15.94 -19.56
C GLY A 32 20.31 16.85 -18.62
N SER A 33 21.19 17.73 -19.12
CA SER A 33 21.98 18.65 -18.30
C SER A 33 21.15 19.74 -17.59
N GLU A 34 19.94 19.97 -18.05
CA GLU A 34 19.03 20.96 -17.48
C GLU A 34 18.20 20.38 -16.33
N LEU A 35 18.13 19.05 -16.25
CA LEU A 35 17.24 18.34 -15.36
C LEU A 35 17.95 17.79 -14.12
N SER A 36 17.38 18.12 -12.96
CA SER A 36 17.74 17.51 -11.68
C SER A 36 16.47 17.19 -10.89
N TRP A 37 16.59 16.30 -9.90
CA TRP A 37 15.46 15.92 -9.08
C TRP A 37 15.87 15.55 -7.65
N GLU A 38 14.93 15.71 -6.74
CA GLU A 38 15.03 15.27 -5.36
C GLU A 38 13.74 14.61 -4.89
N VAL A 39 13.88 13.61 -4.03
CA VAL A 39 12.79 13.10 -3.19
C VAL A 39 13.05 13.56 -1.77
N GLN A 40 12.08 14.24 -1.19
CA GLN A 40 12.19 14.83 0.14
C GLN A 40 11.04 14.32 1.01
N GLU A 41 11.29 14.13 2.30
CA GLU A 41 10.21 14.08 3.29
C GLU A 41 9.49 15.42 3.31
N GLU A 42 8.18 15.42 3.15
CA GLU A 42 7.41 16.66 2.93
C GLU A 42 7.46 17.60 4.14
N VAL A 43 7.45 17.05 5.36
CA VAL A 43 7.40 17.85 6.60
C VAL A 43 8.79 18.30 7.04
N SER A 44 9.78 17.42 7.05
CA SER A 44 11.15 17.72 7.51
C SER A 44 11.99 18.42 6.45
N GLY A 45 11.64 18.26 5.17
CA GLY A 45 12.47 18.68 4.04
C GLY A 45 13.72 17.82 3.83
N THR A 46 13.88 16.72 4.57
CA THR A 46 15.04 15.84 4.44
C THR A 46 15.05 15.19 3.07
N VAL A 47 16.15 15.38 2.31
CA VAL A 47 16.37 14.73 1.03
C VAL A 47 16.74 13.26 1.26
N VAL A 48 15.94 12.34 0.73
CA VAL A 48 16.17 10.89 0.84
C VAL A 48 16.76 10.29 -0.45
N ALA A 49 16.61 10.98 -1.58
CA ALA A 49 17.22 10.62 -2.85
C ALA A 49 17.32 11.84 -3.75
N SER A 50 18.30 11.83 -4.65
CA SER A 50 18.46 12.89 -5.66
C SER A 50 19.17 12.34 -6.90
N GLY A 51 19.10 13.09 -7.99
CA GLY A 51 19.80 12.78 -9.23
C GLY A 51 19.88 13.97 -10.18
N GLY A 52 20.77 13.86 -11.15
CA GLY A 52 21.04 14.93 -12.13
C GLY A 52 22.10 15.93 -11.63
N PRO A 53 22.53 16.89 -12.50
CA PRO A 53 22.19 16.90 -13.91
C PRO A 53 22.81 15.72 -14.69
N TYR A 54 22.27 15.45 -15.88
CA TYR A 54 22.63 14.31 -16.72
C TYR A 54 23.32 14.76 -18.03
N THR A 55 23.89 13.80 -18.75
CA THR A 55 24.52 14.09 -20.05
C THR A 55 23.45 14.28 -21.13
N ASN A 56 23.64 15.28 -21.98
CA ASN A 56 22.78 15.50 -23.13
C ASN A 56 22.96 14.42 -24.20
N LEU A 57 21.87 14.12 -24.90
CA LEU A 57 21.94 13.31 -26.12
C LEU A 57 22.43 14.15 -27.31
N ALA A 58 23.09 13.52 -28.25
CA ALA A 58 23.55 14.19 -29.48
C ALA A 58 22.40 14.56 -30.43
N ALA A 59 21.22 13.95 -30.27
CA ALA A 59 20.02 14.19 -31.07
C ALA A 59 18.77 14.06 -30.21
N SER A 60 17.64 14.58 -30.71
CA SER A 60 16.34 14.45 -30.06
C SER A 60 16.03 12.99 -29.72
N GLY A 61 15.63 12.74 -28.47
CA GLY A 61 15.36 11.40 -27.98
C GLY A 61 15.15 11.37 -26.47
N THR A 62 15.01 10.15 -25.95
CA THR A 62 14.82 9.89 -24.51
C THR A 62 16.01 9.10 -23.97
N SER A 63 16.56 9.55 -22.85
CA SER A 63 17.63 8.86 -22.12
C SER A 63 17.10 8.30 -20.80
N VAL A 64 17.26 6.99 -20.62
CA VAL A 64 16.91 6.31 -19.34
C VAL A 64 18.10 6.40 -18.40
N GLN A 65 17.91 6.98 -17.23
CA GLN A 65 18.94 7.18 -16.26
C GLN A 65 19.09 5.96 -15.32
N PRO A 66 20.25 5.76 -14.69
CA PRO A 66 20.42 4.72 -13.68
C PRO A 66 19.35 4.79 -12.60
N THR A 67 18.83 3.63 -12.19
CA THR A 67 17.84 3.56 -11.11
C THR A 67 18.49 3.94 -9.78
N VAL A 68 17.87 4.88 -9.07
CA VAL A 68 18.29 5.26 -7.71
C VAL A 68 17.36 4.61 -6.71
N THR A 69 17.93 3.93 -5.71
CA THR A 69 17.17 3.29 -4.62
C THR A 69 17.30 4.10 -3.34
N PHE A 70 16.24 4.15 -2.56
CA PHE A 70 16.20 4.85 -1.28
C PHE A 70 15.23 4.18 -0.31
N ALA A 71 15.40 4.44 1.00
CA ALA A 71 14.50 3.96 2.03
C ALA A 71 13.35 4.95 2.22
N ALA A 72 12.11 4.45 2.32
CA ALA A 72 10.95 5.25 2.68
C ALA A 72 10.29 4.69 3.94
N ASN A 73 10.03 5.57 4.90
CA ASN A 73 9.35 5.25 6.14
C ASN A 73 7.83 5.07 5.91
N PRO A 74 7.17 4.17 6.65
CA PRO A 74 5.72 4.00 6.56
C PRO A 74 4.98 5.25 7.06
N ASN A 75 3.78 5.48 6.51
CA ASN A 75 2.89 6.59 6.88
C ASN A 75 3.49 8.00 6.74
N MET A 76 4.48 8.16 5.89
CA MET A 76 5.15 9.44 5.63
C MET A 76 4.70 10.04 4.30
N CYS A 77 4.61 11.38 4.28
CA CYS A 77 4.41 12.15 3.07
C CYS A 77 5.76 12.52 2.47
N TYR A 78 5.88 12.31 1.18
CA TYR A 78 7.06 12.67 0.40
C TYR A 78 6.66 13.63 -0.72
N LYS A 79 7.58 14.45 -1.11
CA LYS A 79 7.48 15.24 -2.34
C LYS A 79 8.64 14.89 -3.27
N THR A 80 8.31 14.72 -4.54
CA THR A 80 9.31 14.67 -5.61
C THR A 80 9.35 16.06 -6.25
N VAL A 81 10.53 16.64 -6.28
CA VAL A 81 10.79 17.94 -6.90
C VAL A 81 11.67 17.70 -8.11
N ILE A 82 11.19 18.08 -9.28
CA ILE A 82 11.96 18.10 -10.53
C ILE A 82 12.27 19.55 -10.86
N ASN A 83 13.52 19.86 -11.12
CA ASN A 83 13.95 21.16 -11.57
C ASN A 83 14.46 21.08 -12.99
N ASP A 84 14.10 22.06 -13.79
CA ASP A 84 14.57 22.30 -15.13
C ASP A 84 15.15 23.71 -15.19
N SER A 85 16.44 23.80 -15.49
CA SER A 85 17.16 25.09 -15.47
C SER A 85 16.90 25.95 -16.71
N TYR A 86 16.47 25.34 -17.84
CA TYR A 86 16.09 26.07 -19.04
C TYR A 86 14.62 26.52 -18.99
N GLY A 87 13.74 25.65 -18.46
CA GLY A 87 12.36 26.02 -18.17
C GLY A 87 11.34 25.56 -19.21
N ASP A 88 11.66 24.57 -20.03
CA ASP A 88 10.76 23.97 -21.01
C ASP A 88 10.29 22.55 -20.64
N GLY A 89 10.78 22.01 -19.51
CA GLY A 89 10.44 20.68 -18.97
C GLY A 89 11.08 19.55 -19.78
N TYR A 90 10.57 18.34 -19.62
CA TYR A 90 11.10 17.17 -20.32
C TYR A 90 10.19 16.68 -21.47
N ASN A 91 9.36 17.55 -22.03
CA ASN A 91 8.43 17.22 -23.15
C ASN A 91 8.30 18.37 -24.15
N ALA A 92 9.35 19.14 -24.37
CA ALA A 92 9.35 20.31 -25.25
C ALA A 92 9.57 19.99 -26.75
N GLY A 93 9.43 18.73 -27.15
CA GLY A 93 9.61 18.29 -28.54
C GLY A 93 11.00 17.68 -28.83
N TYR A 94 11.86 17.61 -27.83
CA TYR A 94 13.21 17.04 -27.92
C TYR A 94 13.32 15.61 -27.36
N GLY A 95 12.20 15.00 -27.05
CA GLY A 95 12.07 13.66 -26.46
C GLY A 95 10.92 13.61 -25.47
N VAL A 96 10.74 12.48 -24.80
CA VAL A 96 9.70 12.28 -23.79
C VAL A 96 10.35 11.83 -22.49
N GLY A 97 10.49 12.75 -21.56
CA GLY A 97 10.96 12.48 -20.22
C GLY A 97 9.86 12.00 -19.27
N GLY A 98 10.23 11.83 -18.02
CA GLY A 98 9.31 11.44 -16.96
C GLY A 98 9.97 10.58 -15.90
N TYR A 99 9.19 10.20 -14.88
CA TYR A 99 9.71 9.32 -13.84
C TYR A 99 8.66 8.38 -13.28
N THR A 100 9.15 7.31 -12.67
CA THR A 100 8.35 6.33 -11.96
C THR A 100 9.01 6.00 -10.64
N ILE A 101 8.23 6.01 -9.56
CA ILE A 101 8.64 5.52 -8.25
C ILE A 101 7.96 4.17 -8.03
N THR A 102 8.75 3.16 -7.68
CA THR A 102 8.27 1.80 -7.43
C THR A 102 8.68 1.30 -6.05
N SER A 103 7.89 0.39 -5.48
CA SER A 103 8.21 -0.42 -4.31
C SER A 103 8.18 -1.89 -4.73
N GLY A 104 9.37 -2.49 -4.91
CA GLY A 104 9.47 -3.77 -5.59
C GLY A 104 8.86 -3.70 -7.00
N ALA A 105 7.92 -4.61 -7.31
CA ALA A 105 7.20 -4.62 -8.58
C ALA A 105 6.03 -3.63 -8.63
N ALA A 106 5.61 -3.06 -7.51
CA ALA A 106 4.46 -2.17 -7.42
C ALA A 106 4.82 -0.75 -7.87
N ASN A 107 4.04 -0.18 -8.80
CA ASN A 107 4.13 1.22 -9.17
C ASN A 107 3.47 2.07 -8.10
N VAL A 108 4.25 2.99 -7.50
CA VAL A 108 3.79 3.92 -6.47
C VAL A 108 3.34 5.23 -7.09
N TYR A 109 4.13 5.76 -8.02
CA TYR A 109 3.84 7.02 -8.67
C TYR A 109 4.50 7.08 -10.06
N THR A 110 3.78 7.62 -11.03
CA THR A 110 4.32 7.84 -12.39
C THR A 110 3.92 9.23 -12.86
N LYS A 111 4.85 9.95 -13.44
CA LYS A 111 4.60 11.23 -14.09
C LYS A 111 5.36 11.38 -15.40
N SER A 112 4.65 11.91 -16.41
CA SER A 112 5.19 12.24 -17.74
C SER A 112 4.54 13.50 -18.32
N SER A 113 3.86 14.32 -17.49
CA SER A 113 3.20 15.54 -17.96
C SER A 113 4.20 16.68 -18.09
N ALA A 114 3.97 17.55 -19.07
CA ALA A 114 4.74 18.77 -19.25
C ALA A 114 4.70 19.66 -18.01
N PHE A 115 5.80 20.36 -17.78
CA PHE A 115 5.96 21.41 -16.79
C PHE A 115 6.93 22.46 -17.34
N THR A 116 7.20 23.52 -16.62
CA THR A 116 8.20 24.55 -16.99
C THR A 116 9.45 24.39 -16.11
N ASN A 117 9.75 25.36 -15.29
CA ASN A 117 10.98 25.35 -14.48
C ASN A 117 11.00 24.32 -13.34
N GLN A 118 9.83 23.98 -12.80
CA GLN A 118 9.74 23.07 -11.67
C GLN A 118 8.44 22.27 -11.69
N ASP A 119 8.54 20.98 -11.37
CA ASP A 119 7.40 20.13 -11.05
C ASP A 119 7.50 19.60 -9.63
N ILE A 120 6.40 19.69 -8.88
CA ILE A 120 6.30 19.15 -7.54
C ILE A 120 5.15 18.15 -7.49
N SER A 121 5.45 16.93 -7.08
CA SER A 121 4.46 15.88 -6.93
C SER A 121 4.51 15.34 -5.50
N LEU A 122 3.35 15.31 -4.86
CA LEU A 122 3.18 14.77 -3.50
C LEU A 122 2.69 13.33 -3.59
N TRP A 123 3.23 12.47 -2.74
CA TRP A 123 2.78 11.10 -2.58
C TRP A 123 2.99 10.66 -1.12
N LYS A 124 2.27 9.64 -0.72
CA LYS A 124 2.30 9.14 0.67
C LYS A 124 2.52 7.65 0.70
N THR A 125 3.38 7.20 1.60
CA THR A 125 3.48 5.81 1.99
C THR A 125 2.33 5.48 2.94
N ALA A 126 1.55 4.43 2.64
CA ALA A 126 0.49 4.01 3.52
C ALA A 126 1.07 3.22 4.70
N ASN A 127 0.53 3.46 5.89
CA ASN A 127 0.76 2.55 7.00
C ASN A 127 -0.14 1.32 6.81
N VAL A 128 0.42 0.14 6.88
CA VAL A 128 -0.38 -1.07 7.06
C VAL A 128 -0.74 -1.12 8.55
N THR A 129 -1.64 -0.23 9.00
CA THR A 129 -2.26 -0.34 10.31
C THR A 129 -3.35 -1.38 10.24
N GLY A 130 -3.01 -2.55 10.56
CA GLY A 130 -3.81 -3.75 10.52
C GLY A 130 -3.05 -4.77 9.71
N VAL A 131 -2.87 -5.92 10.28
CA VAL A 131 -2.55 -7.13 9.59
C VAL A 131 -3.72 -7.38 8.62
N ASN A 132 -3.69 -6.76 7.44
CA ASN A 132 -4.35 -7.37 6.31
C ASN A 132 -3.41 -8.50 5.91
N GLU A 133 -3.40 -9.52 6.69
CA GLU A 133 -2.96 -10.81 6.25
C GLU A 133 -3.89 -11.16 5.09
N VAL A 134 -3.40 -10.92 3.89
CA VAL A 134 -3.99 -11.53 2.71
C VAL A 134 -3.71 -13.01 2.88
N ASN A 135 -4.61 -13.70 3.57
CA ASN A 135 -4.60 -15.13 3.57
C ASN A 135 -4.99 -15.55 2.14
N SER A 136 -3.98 -15.82 1.33
CA SER A 136 -4.15 -16.15 -0.08
C SER A 136 -4.96 -17.44 -0.29
N ALA A 137 -5.15 -18.21 0.77
CA ALA A 137 -5.98 -19.42 0.77
C ALA A 137 -7.47 -19.14 0.95
N ILE A 138 -7.84 -17.90 1.32
CA ILE A 138 -9.22 -17.54 1.61
C ILE A 138 -9.70 -16.46 0.63
N SER A 139 -10.69 -16.76 -0.18
CA SER A 139 -11.27 -15.82 -1.15
C SER A 139 -12.35 -14.93 -0.52
N ASN A 140 -13.10 -15.45 0.44
CA ASN A 140 -14.15 -14.70 1.10
C ASN A 140 -14.36 -15.15 2.56
N ILE A 141 -14.67 -14.18 3.43
CA ILE A 141 -15.06 -14.43 4.83
C ILE A 141 -16.19 -13.50 5.20
N SER A 142 -17.26 -14.04 5.73
CA SER A 142 -18.35 -13.27 6.32
C SER A 142 -18.84 -13.88 7.64
N VAL A 143 -19.35 -13.01 8.52
CA VAL A 143 -19.93 -13.40 9.81
C VAL A 143 -21.34 -12.87 9.88
N TYR A 144 -22.31 -13.74 10.16
CA TYR A 144 -23.70 -13.37 10.23
C TYR A 144 -24.50 -14.25 11.21
N PRO A 145 -25.55 -13.72 11.82
CA PRO A 145 -25.83 -12.30 11.91
C PRO A 145 -24.79 -11.57 12.78
N SER A 146 -24.60 -10.29 12.51
CA SER A 146 -23.85 -9.40 13.39
C SER A 146 -24.57 -8.03 13.37
N PRO A 147 -25.21 -7.62 14.45
CA PRO A 147 -25.22 -8.22 15.81
C PRO A 147 -25.93 -9.59 15.88
N ALA A 148 -25.38 -10.48 16.70
CA ALA A 148 -25.93 -11.78 17.01
C ALA A 148 -26.53 -11.80 18.43
N LYS A 149 -27.46 -12.75 18.68
CA LYS A 149 -28.03 -13.01 20.01
C LYS A 149 -27.56 -14.35 20.57
N ASN A 150 -28.10 -15.43 20.04
CA ASN A 150 -27.89 -16.78 20.55
C ASN A 150 -26.99 -17.64 19.63
N ALA A 151 -26.86 -17.24 18.37
CA ALA A 151 -26.03 -17.94 17.40
C ALA A 151 -25.45 -16.95 16.38
N ALA A 152 -24.27 -17.28 15.86
CA ALA A 152 -23.66 -16.65 14.70
C ALA A 152 -22.98 -17.72 13.82
N SER A 153 -22.80 -17.42 12.54
CA SER A 153 -22.11 -18.31 11.60
C SER A 153 -20.98 -17.56 10.93
N LEU A 154 -19.84 -18.22 10.81
CA LEU A 154 -18.71 -17.80 10.00
C LEU A 154 -18.78 -18.55 8.67
N LEU A 155 -18.94 -17.84 7.58
CA LEU A 155 -18.77 -18.38 6.23
C LEU A 155 -17.31 -18.15 5.82
N LEU A 156 -16.69 -19.22 5.35
CA LEU A 156 -15.29 -19.26 4.92
C LEU A 156 -15.25 -19.92 3.53
N ASP A 157 -14.71 -19.21 2.55
CA ASP A 157 -14.53 -19.73 1.20
C ASP A 157 -13.05 -19.91 0.90
N LEU A 158 -12.62 -21.19 0.77
CA LEU A 158 -11.24 -21.60 0.56
C LEU A 158 -10.94 -21.79 -0.93
N VAL A 159 -9.83 -21.25 -1.40
CA VAL A 159 -9.35 -21.44 -2.80
C VAL A 159 -8.56 -22.72 -2.98
N GLN A 160 -8.09 -23.33 -1.89
CA GLN A 160 -7.32 -24.57 -1.86
C GLN A 160 -7.57 -25.34 -0.56
N ASN A 161 -7.08 -26.59 -0.49
CA ASN A 161 -7.17 -27.38 0.74
C ASN A 161 -6.28 -26.78 1.84
N GLU A 162 -6.85 -26.59 3.04
CA GLU A 162 -6.16 -25.94 4.16
C GLU A 162 -6.46 -26.58 5.51
N ASN A 163 -5.52 -26.39 6.45
CA ASN A 163 -5.81 -26.56 7.86
C ASN A 163 -6.22 -25.19 8.40
N VAL A 164 -7.37 -25.11 9.04
CA VAL A 164 -7.94 -23.85 9.53
C VAL A 164 -8.10 -23.91 11.03
N THR A 165 -7.54 -22.96 11.75
CA THR A 165 -7.77 -22.76 13.18
C THR A 165 -8.58 -21.49 13.37
N ILE A 166 -9.70 -21.59 14.09
CA ILE A 166 -10.60 -20.49 14.40
C ILE A 166 -10.54 -20.23 15.90
N THR A 167 -10.16 -19.02 16.29
CA THR A 167 -10.10 -18.60 17.69
C THR A 167 -10.93 -17.33 17.87
N VAL A 168 -11.88 -17.35 18.80
CA VAL A 168 -12.67 -16.15 19.12
C VAL A 168 -12.24 -15.60 20.48
N LEU A 169 -11.95 -14.29 20.50
CA LEU A 169 -11.48 -13.56 21.65
C LEU A 169 -12.50 -12.48 22.04
N ASN A 170 -12.71 -12.28 23.32
CA ASN A 170 -13.46 -11.15 23.81
C ASN A 170 -12.59 -9.88 23.91
N THR A 171 -13.16 -8.75 24.37
CA THR A 171 -12.47 -7.45 24.45
C THR A 171 -11.28 -7.41 25.42
N VAL A 172 -11.20 -8.34 26.38
CA VAL A 172 -10.07 -8.46 27.31
C VAL A 172 -9.03 -9.50 26.84
N GLY A 173 -9.21 -10.05 25.63
CA GLY A 173 -8.28 -11.03 25.02
C GLY A 173 -8.49 -12.46 25.49
N ALA A 174 -9.53 -12.76 26.29
CA ALA A 174 -9.82 -14.13 26.69
C ALA A 174 -10.43 -14.93 25.53
N VAL A 175 -9.96 -16.16 25.34
CA VAL A 175 -10.48 -17.08 24.33
C VAL A 175 -11.83 -17.61 24.80
N VAL A 176 -12.88 -17.41 23.98
CA VAL A 176 -14.25 -17.90 24.24
C VAL A 176 -14.63 -19.07 23.32
N TYR A 177 -13.90 -19.25 22.26
CA TYR A 177 -14.05 -20.35 21.30
C TYR A 177 -12.74 -20.68 20.62
N ASN A 178 -12.46 -21.96 20.42
CA ASN A 178 -11.32 -22.43 19.64
C ASN A 178 -11.68 -23.73 18.94
N GLU A 179 -11.43 -23.80 17.62
CA GLU A 179 -11.62 -24.99 16.82
C GLU A 179 -10.52 -25.11 15.78
N SER A 180 -10.00 -26.32 15.58
CA SER A 180 -9.03 -26.63 14.53
C SER A 180 -9.65 -27.66 13.57
N LEU A 181 -9.75 -27.27 12.32
CA LEU A 181 -10.31 -28.05 11.22
C LEU A 181 -9.17 -28.46 10.30
N SER A 182 -8.88 -29.75 10.24
CA SER A 182 -7.79 -30.28 9.44
C SER A 182 -8.27 -30.68 8.04
N ASN A 183 -7.45 -30.36 7.04
CA ASN A 183 -7.63 -30.76 5.65
C ASN A 183 -9.01 -30.41 5.06
N LEU A 184 -9.50 -29.19 5.34
CA LEU A 184 -10.68 -28.66 4.68
C LEU A 184 -10.42 -28.53 3.18
N SER A 185 -11.33 -29.03 2.35
CA SER A 185 -11.25 -28.91 0.89
C SER A 185 -11.45 -27.48 0.42
N ALA A 186 -10.99 -27.15 -0.78
CA ALA A 186 -11.40 -25.90 -1.43
C ALA A 186 -12.93 -25.80 -1.52
N GLY A 187 -13.46 -24.58 -1.39
CA GLY A 187 -14.90 -24.28 -1.43
C GLY A 187 -15.43 -23.67 -0.14
N ASN A 188 -16.76 -23.63 -0.04
CA ASN A 188 -17.48 -22.96 1.04
C ASN A 188 -17.62 -23.85 2.27
N HIS A 189 -17.27 -23.30 3.43
CA HIS A 189 -17.43 -23.91 4.74
C HIS A 189 -18.19 -22.98 5.67
N VAL A 190 -19.00 -23.55 6.57
CA VAL A 190 -19.77 -22.80 7.56
C VAL A 190 -19.41 -23.33 8.94
N VAL A 191 -18.95 -22.45 9.82
CA VAL A 191 -18.70 -22.73 11.23
C VAL A 191 -19.73 -21.99 12.08
N ASN A 192 -20.45 -22.72 12.93
CA ASN A 192 -21.52 -22.16 13.75
C ASN A 192 -21.06 -21.96 15.18
N PHE A 193 -21.29 -20.76 15.69
CA PHE A 193 -21.03 -20.39 17.08
C PHE A 193 -22.32 -20.38 17.88
N ASN A 194 -22.37 -21.14 18.98
CA ASN A 194 -23.39 -20.93 20.00
C ASN A 194 -22.94 -19.78 20.89
N THR A 195 -23.62 -18.63 20.77
CA THR A 195 -23.29 -17.39 21.48
C THR A 195 -24.20 -17.15 22.68
N GLU A 196 -25.06 -18.13 23.04
CA GLU A 196 -26.05 -18.00 24.10
C GLU A 196 -25.45 -17.59 25.45
N ASN A 197 -24.25 -18.11 25.77
CA ASN A 197 -23.55 -17.82 27.02
C ASN A 197 -22.49 -16.69 26.89
N TRP A 198 -22.38 -16.06 25.71
CA TRP A 198 -21.43 -14.96 25.56
C TRP A 198 -22.09 -13.65 26.02
N ALA A 199 -21.33 -12.80 26.71
CA ALA A 199 -21.81 -11.47 27.13
C ALA A 199 -22.04 -10.55 25.93
N SER A 200 -22.93 -9.57 26.09
CA SER A 200 -23.07 -8.50 25.08
C SER A 200 -21.74 -7.75 24.94
N GLY A 201 -21.30 -7.51 23.73
CA GLY A 201 -20.02 -6.87 23.43
C GLY A 201 -19.46 -7.22 22.07
N MET A 202 -18.22 -6.77 21.84
CA MET A 202 -17.49 -7.03 20.60
C MET A 202 -16.54 -8.23 20.81
N TYR A 203 -16.46 -9.08 19.81
CA TYR A 203 -15.57 -10.23 19.75
C TYR A 203 -14.72 -10.18 18.50
N ASN A 204 -13.50 -10.67 18.60
CA ASN A 204 -12.59 -10.79 17.47
C ASN A 204 -12.42 -12.26 17.10
N ILE A 205 -12.78 -12.62 15.87
CA ILE A 205 -12.64 -13.96 15.30
C ILE A 205 -11.33 -13.98 14.52
N ASN A 206 -10.34 -14.72 15.00
CA ASN A 206 -9.08 -14.94 14.29
C ASN A 206 -9.18 -16.28 13.53
N ILE A 207 -8.87 -16.26 12.25
CA ILE A 207 -8.84 -17.42 11.35
C ILE A 207 -7.41 -17.57 10.86
N SER A 208 -6.76 -18.67 11.25
CA SER A 208 -5.37 -18.99 10.88
C SER A 208 -5.35 -20.19 9.95
N THR A 209 -4.55 -20.10 8.88
CA THR A 209 -4.25 -21.20 7.95
C THR A 209 -2.74 -21.33 7.83
N ASN A 210 -2.25 -22.31 7.04
CA ASN A 210 -0.83 -22.41 6.71
C ASN A 210 -0.30 -21.19 5.91
N ASN A 211 -1.20 -20.44 5.28
CA ASN A 211 -0.89 -19.30 4.41
C ASN A 211 -1.15 -17.92 5.06
N GLY A 212 -1.35 -17.88 6.38
CA GLY A 212 -1.52 -16.64 7.15
C GLY A 212 -2.74 -16.66 8.06
N THR A 213 -2.97 -15.52 8.74
CA THR A 213 -4.08 -15.31 9.69
C THR A 213 -4.93 -14.15 9.20
N THR A 214 -6.21 -14.19 9.34
CA THR A 214 -7.13 -13.07 9.09
C THR A 214 -8.12 -12.95 10.24
N ASN A 215 -8.81 -11.82 10.36
CA ASN A 215 -9.76 -11.61 11.43
C ASN A 215 -11.08 -10.99 10.97
N ARG A 216 -12.12 -11.20 11.76
CA ARG A 216 -13.45 -10.58 11.61
C ARG A 216 -14.00 -10.20 12.95
N LYS A 217 -14.83 -9.15 12.96
CA LYS A 217 -15.54 -8.70 14.16
C LYS A 217 -16.92 -9.32 14.21
N LEU A 218 -17.31 -9.76 15.41
CA LEU A 218 -18.66 -10.20 15.74
C LEU A 218 -19.16 -9.33 16.89
N VAL A 219 -20.37 -8.80 16.77
CA VAL A 219 -21.06 -8.07 17.84
C VAL A 219 -22.14 -8.97 18.42
N ILE A 220 -22.18 -9.09 19.75
CA ILE A 220 -23.26 -9.76 20.49
C ILE A 220 -24.13 -8.69 21.13
N ALA A 221 -25.42 -8.73 20.85
CA ALA A 221 -26.43 -7.83 21.43
C ALA A 221 -27.59 -8.66 21.99
N LYS A 222 -27.70 -8.69 23.30
CA LYS A 222 -28.80 -9.35 24.05
C LYS A 222 -29.66 -8.33 24.74
#